data_509250c9971daafaf9a5e507197e9350
#
_entry.id   509250c9971daafaf9a5e507197e9350
#
_cell.length_a   1.000
_cell.length_b   1.000
_cell.length_c   1.000
_cell.angle_alpha   90.00
_cell.angle_beta   90.00
_cell.angle_gamma   90.00
#
_symmetry.space_group_name_H-M   'P 1'
#
loop_
_entity.id
_entity.type
_entity.pdbx_description
1 polymer ?
#
loop_
_entity_poly.entity_id
_entity_poly.type
_entity_poly.pdbx_seq_one_letter_code
_entity_poly.pdbx_strand_id
1 'polypeptide(L)'
;RRWIDLFFLPRFQPIEVLKPFLIITLATILSTNMTNILFKYLTTTILMIIVSMLLIVQPDIGQTLLVVFSWAVLIFCSGVNLYFLLTIFLVGAVLLTCLIIYVPKFDYIQARIFSFFNKDIGTHNFQSDKAIESITSGGFFGKGIGEGTLKNRVPEAHTDYIISVISEEFGVVAIILIIFLFLFFIYMVFKKISLETNDKIKLILIGSISLILMQATIHIGVNIRLFPTTGMTLPFL
;
A
#
# COMPACT_ATOMS: atom_id res chain seq x y z
N ARG A 1 -12.46 14.34 2.83
CA ARG A 1 -12.65 13.78 1.47
C ARG A 1 -11.30 13.28 0.96
N ARG A 2 -11.23 12.08 0.40
CA ARG A 2 -10.01 11.49 -0.18
C ARG A 2 -9.80 11.88 -1.64
N TRP A 3 -10.88 12.18 -2.35
CA TRP A 3 -10.91 12.47 -3.78
C TRP A 3 -11.16 13.97 -4.02
N ILE A 4 -10.42 14.53 -4.96
CA ILE A 4 -10.62 15.91 -5.45
C ILE A 4 -11.28 15.82 -6.82
N ASP A 5 -12.41 16.52 -6.95
CA ASP A 5 -13.12 16.73 -8.20
C ASP A 5 -12.69 18.08 -8.77
N LEU A 6 -11.93 18.07 -9.85
CA LEU A 6 -11.60 19.27 -10.62
C LEU A 6 -12.45 19.27 -11.89
N PHE A 7 -13.07 20.39 -12.20
CA PHE A 7 -14.04 20.55 -13.27
C PHE A 7 -13.58 20.03 -14.65
N PHE A 8 -12.26 19.94 -14.89
CA PHE A 8 -11.65 19.55 -16.17
C PHE A 8 -10.81 18.26 -16.09
N LEU A 9 -10.65 17.66 -14.94
CA LEU A 9 -9.80 16.47 -14.74
C LEU A 9 -10.63 15.33 -14.14
N PRO A 10 -10.33 14.07 -14.45
CA PRO A 10 -10.93 12.95 -13.76
C PRO A 10 -10.63 13.02 -12.25
N ARG A 11 -11.50 12.44 -11.45
CA ARG A 11 -11.30 12.35 -10.01
C ARG A 11 -9.95 11.72 -9.72
N PHE A 12 -9.14 12.37 -8.91
CA PHE A 12 -7.86 11.82 -8.50
C PHE A 12 -7.63 11.97 -7.00
N GLN A 13 -6.82 11.08 -6.44
CA GLN A 13 -6.38 11.15 -5.06
C GLN A 13 -5.06 11.94 -4.99
N PRO A 14 -4.96 13.03 -4.23
CA PRO A 14 -3.71 13.81 -4.10
C PRO A 14 -2.52 12.98 -3.62
N ILE A 15 -2.77 11.95 -2.82
CA ILE A 15 -1.72 11.08 -2.30
C ILE A 15 -1.00 10.32 -3.41
N GLU A 16 -1.69 9.94 -4.49
CA GLU A 16 -1.07 9.22 -5.62
C GLU A 16 0.00 10.08 -6.31
N VAL A 17 -0.26 11.38 -6.42
CA VAL A 17 0.73 12.34 -6.95
C VAL A 17 1.84 12.63 -5.92
N LEU A 18 1.48 12.69 -4.64
CA LEU A 18 2.42 13.03 -3.57
C LEU A 18 3.46 11.92 -3.33
N LYS A 19 3.08 10.64 -3.47
CA LYS A 19 3.97 9.49 -3.22
C LYS A 19 5.33 9.58 -3.94
N PRO A 20 5.41 9.75 -5.27
CA PRO A 20 6.70 9.84 -5.96
C PRO A 20 7.53 11.05 -5.50
N PHE A 21 6.91 12.20 -5.27
CA PHE A 21 7.63 13.37 -4.75
C PHE A 21 8.16 13.14 -3.34
N LEU A 22 7.39 12.45 -2.50
CA LEU A 22 7.81 12.08 -1.15
C LEU A 22 9.04 11.16 -1.20
N ILE A 23 9.03 10.13 -2.03
CA ILE A 23 10.19 9.22 -2.21
C ILE A 23 11.44 10.00 -2.66
N ILE A 24 11.30 10.87 -3.65
CA ILE A 24 12.42 11.69 -4.15
C ILE A 24 12.96 12.60 -3.03
N THR A 25 12.08 13.23 -2.27
CA THR A 25 12.46 14.12 -1.17
C THR A 25 13.19 13.36 -0.06
N LEU A 26 12.62 12.22 0.38
CA LEU A 26 13.23 11.36 1.40
C LEU A 26 14.59 10.84 0.95
N ALA A 27 14.69 10.32 -0.27
CA ALA A 27 15.94 9.83 -0.85
C ALA A 27 17.00 10.95 -0.96
N THR A 28 16.58 12.16 -1.32
CA THR A 28 17.48 13.31 -1.39
C THR A 28 18.03 13.67 -0.01
N ILE A 29 17.18 13.76 1.02
CA ILE A 29 17.62 14.05 2.39
C ILE A 29 18.55 12.95 2.90
N LEU A 30 18.19 11.67 2.68
CA LEU A 30 18.98 10.53 3.14
C LEU A 30 20.32 10.37 2.44
N SER A 31 20.45 10.82 1.18
CA SER A 31 21.69 10.76 0.41
C SER A 31 22.65 11.93 0.67
N THR A 32 22.20 13.00 1.33
CA THR A 32 23.07 14.14 1.62
C THR A 32 24.09 13.82 2.70
N ASN A 33 25.35 14.22 2.48
CA ASN A 33 26.43 14.14 3.47
C ASN A 33 26.29 15.24 4.50
N MET A 34 25.31 15.12 5.40
CA MET A 34 25.18 16.06 6.51
C MET A 34 26.19 15.73 7.61
N THR A 35 26.78 16.74 8.21
CA THR A 35 27.73 16.63 9.33
C THR A 35 27.13 15.94 10.54
N ASN A 36 25.81 16.05 10.72
CA ASN A 36 25.07 15.41 11.80
C ASN A 36 24.13 14.34 11.24
N ILE A 37 24.54 13.08 11.36
CA ILE A 37 23.79 11.90 10.86
C ILE A 37 22.39 11.81 11.50
N LEU A 38 22.26 12.14 12.81
CA LEU A 38 20.97 12.12 13.50
C LEU A 38 19.98 13.14 12.92
N PHE A 39 20.46 14.29 12.46
CA PHE A 39 19.60 15.34 11.91
C PHE A 39 18.88 14.88 10.64
N LYS A 40 19.54 14.16 9.73
CA LYS A 40 18.90 13.64 8.49
C LYS A 40 17.79 12.62 8.80
N TYR A 41 18.03 11.71 9.77
CA TYR A 41 17.02 10.74 10.16
C TYR A 41 15.84 11.39 10.90
N LEU A 42 16.12 12.36 11.77
CA LEU A 42 15.08 13.11 12.46
C LEU A 42 14.20 13.90 11.48
N THR A 43 14.80 14.57 10.51
CA THR A 43 14.08 15.36 9.50
C THR A 43 13.15 14.48 8.66
N THR A 44 13.64 13.33 8.21
CA THR A 44 12.80 12.38 7.44
C THR A 44 11.69 11.78 8.29
N THR A 45 11.95 11.49 9.57
CA THR A 45 10.95 10.99 10.52
C THR A 45 9.85 12.01 10.78
N ILE A 46 10.22 13.28 11.01
CA ILE A 46 9.25 14.36 11.22
C ILE A 46 8.38 14.56 9.97
N LEU A 47 8.98 14.57 8.78
CA LEU A 47 8.24 14.67 7.52
C LEU A 47 7.24 13.52 7.39
N MET A 48 7.66 12.29 7.72
CA MET A 48 6.79 11.11 7.68
C MET A 48 5.67 11.17 8.70
N ILE A 49 5.92 11.64 9.92
CA ILE A 49 4.89 11.83 10.93
C ILE A 49 3.82 12.81 10.43
N ILE A 50 4.23 13.94 9.84
CA ILE A 50 3.29 14.93 9.30
C ILE A 50 2.41 14.31 8.20
N VAL A 51 3.02 13.63 7.22
CA VAL A 51 2.27 13.00 6.12
C VAL A 51 1.34 11.89 6.66
N SER A 52 1.82 11.06 7.57
CA SER A 52 1.03 9.98 8.17
C SER A 52 -0.16 10.54 8.97
N MET A 53 0.03 11.59 9.75
CA MET A 53 -1.05 12.25 10.47
C MET A 53 -2.13 12.81 9.54
N LEU A 54 -1.74 13.43 8.42
CA LEU A 54 -2.69 13.92 7.42
C LEU A 54 -3.50 12.78 6.81
N LEU A 55 -2.87 11.63 6.50
CA LEU A 55 -3.53 10.46 5.93
C LEU A 55 -4.48 9.79 6.95
N ILE A 56 -4.08 9.67 8.21
CA ILE A 56 -4.92 9.13 9.28
C ILE A 56 -6.17 10.01 9.49
N VAL A 57 -6.02 11.34 9.42
CA VAL A 57 -7.16 12.27 9.50
C VAL A 57 -8.12 12.11 8.32
N GLN A 58 -7.64 11.66 7.15
CA GLN A 58 -8.44 11.37 5.95
C GLN A 58 -9.07 9.96 5.94
N PRO A 59 -9.14 9.26 7.03
CA PRO A 59 -9.30 7.83 7.30
C PRO A 59 -8.73 6.90 6.22
N ASP A 60 -7.45 7.09 5.82
CA ASP A 60 -6.77 6.28 4.81
C ASP A 60 -5.63 5.46 5.40
N ILE A 61 -5.97 4.35 6.05
CA ILE A 61 -5.01 3.46 6.73
C ILE A 61 -4.10 2.78 5.71
N GLY A 62 -4.66 2.37 4.58
CA GLY A 62 -3.91 1.65 3.56
C GLY A 62 -2.75 2.48 3.02
N GLN A 63 -3.03 3.72 2.62
CA GLN A 63 -2.00 4.64 2.14
C GLN A 63 -1.01 5.03 3.25
N THR A 64 -1.48 5.14 4.49
CA THR A 64 -0.60 5.40 5.64
C THR A 64 0.42 4.27 5.82
N LEU A 65 -0.03 3.02 5.85
CA LEU A 65 0.85 1.85 5.96
C LEU A 65 1.84 1.77 4.80
N LEU A 66 1.37 2.00 3.58
CA LEU A 66 2.20 2.00 2.38
C LEU A 66 3.36 3.00 2.48
N VAL A 67 3.06 4.24 2.83
CA VAL A 67 4.04 5.33 2.90
C VAL A 67 5.01 5.15 4.06
N VAL A 68 4.52 4.72 5.24
CA VAL A 68 5.36 4.39 6.40
C VAL A 68 6.30 3.23 6.10
N PHE A 69 5.81 2.18 5.42
CA PHE A 69 6.65 1.05 5.02
C PHE A 69 7.75 1.47 4.04
N SER A 70 7.40 2.26 3.01
CA SER A 70 8.37 2.74 2.03
C SER A 70 9.46 3.62 2.68
N TRP A 71 9.08 4.48 3.62
CA TRP A 71 10.01 5.26 4.43
C TRP A 71 10.93 4.37 5.27
N ALA A 72 10.38 3.33 5.91
CA ALA A 72 11.15 2.39 6.71
C ALA A 72 12.22 1.66 5.88
N VAL A 73 11.85 1.23 4.67
CA VAL A 73 12.78 0.60 3.73
C VAL A 73 13.89 1.59 3.32
N LEU A 74 13.54 2.84 3.03
CA LEU A 74 14.52 3.89 2.68
C LEU A 74 15.52 4.15 3.82
N ILE A 75 15.02 4.31 5.05
CA ILE A 75 15.89 4.50 6.22
C ILE A 75 16.78 3.28 6.44
N PHE A 76 16.24 2.08 6.36
CA PHE A 76 17.00 0.85 6.50
C PHE A 76 18.13 0.77 5.46
N CYS A 77 17.80 1.01 4.19
CA CYS A 77 18.78 0.97 3.09
C CYS A 77 19.78 2.14 3.11
N SER A 78 19.48 3.23 3.83
CA SER A 78 20.43 4.33 4.04
C SER A 78 21.50 4.04 5.09
N GLY A 79 21.50 2.83 5.73
CA GLY A 79 22.52 2.41 6.68
C GLY A 79 22.26 2.84 8.13
N VAL A 80 21.01 3.07 8.51
CA VAL A 80 20.64 3.37 9.90
C VAL A 80 20.86 2.15 10.78
N ASN A 81 21.16 2.38 12.07
CA ASN A 81 21.21 1.31 13.05
C ASN A 81 19.82 0.68 13.23
N LEU A 82 19.73 -0.64 13.09
CA LEU A 82 18.49 -1.40 13.21
C LEU A 82 17.77 -1.16 14.56
N TYR A 83 18.51 -1.00 15.65
CA TYR A 83 17.92 -0.69 16.97
C TYR A 83 17.17 0.64 16.96
N PHE A 84 17.69 1.65 16.27
CA PHE A 84 17.01 2.94 16.12
C PHE A 84 15.70 2.81 15.34
N LEU A 85 15.72 2.05 14.25
CA LEU A 85 14.52 1.78 13.46
C LEU A 85 13.46 1.04 14.28
N LEU A 86 13.85 -0.03 14.98
CA LEU A 86 12.96 -0.82 15.84
C LEU A 86 12.36 0.03 16.97
N THR A 87 13.15 0.93 17.57
CA THR A 87 12.67 1.84 18.61
C THR A 87 11.59 2.78 18.07
N ILE A 88 11.79 3.37 16.90
CA ILE A 88 10.78 4.24 16.26
C ILE A 88 9.49 3.46 15.97
N PHE A 89 9.60 2.23 15.44
CA PHE A 89 8.44 1.40 15.18
C PHE A 89 7.69 1.01 16.46
N LEU A 90 8.41 0.66 17.51
CA LEU A 90 7.80 0.31 18.80
C LEU A 90 7.06 1.51 19.39
N VAL A 91 7.70 2.68 19.45
CA VAL A 91 7.08 3.90 19.95
C VAL A 91 5.89 4.29 19.09
N GLY A 92 6.03 4.23 17.76
CA GLY A 92 4.94 4.51 16.82
C GLY A 92 3.75 3.57 17.01
N ALA A 93 3.98 2.27 17.18
CA ALA A 93 2.95 1.27 17.42
C ALA A 93 2.20 1.53 18.75
N VAL A 94 2.93 1.83 19.81
CA VAL A 94 2.32 2.18 21.11
C VAL A 94 1.47 3.44 21.00
N LEU A 95 1.98 4.50 20.37
CA LEU A 95 1.23 5.74 20.16
C LEU A 95 -0.02 5.52 19.31
N LEU A 96 0.09 4.75 18.23
CA LEU A 96 -1.03 4.44 17.34
C LEU A 96 -2.09 3.61 18.08
N THR A 97 -1.69 2.64 18.89
CA THR A 97 -2.61 1.85 19.72
C THR A 97 -3.33 2.73 20.73
N CYS A 98 -2.60 3.63 21.41
CA CYS A 98 -3.21 4.60 22.33
C CYS A 98 -4.21 5.52 21.60
N LEU A 99 -3.88 6.02 20.41
CA LEU A 99 -4.79 6.85 19.62
C LEU A 99 -6.07 6.09 19.23
N ILE A 100 -5.95 4.84 18.82
CA ILE A 100 -7.10 4.00 18.45
C ILE A 100 -8.03 3.74 19.64
N ILE A 101 -7.47 3.56 20.85
CA ILE A 101 -8.26 3.24 22.03
C ILE A 101 -8.92 4.47 22.65
N TYR A 102 -8.20 5.60 22.72
CA TYR A 102 -8.65 6.77 23.49
C TYR A 102 -9.33 7.87 22.65
N VAL A 103 -9.20 7.84 21.32
CA VAL A 103 -9.75 8.90 20.47
C VAL A 103 -10.90 8.35 19.61
N PRO A 104 -12.17 8.73 19.91
CA PRO A 104 -13.35 8.21 19.21
C PRO A 104 -13.33 8.41 17.68
N LYS A 105 -12.58 9.38 17.19
CA LYS A 105 -12.42 9.62 15.75
C LYS A 105 -11.81 8.42 15.02
N PHE A 106 -11.13 7.52 15.72
CA PHE A 106 -10.46 6.35 15.17
C PHE A 106 -11.22 5.03 15.37
N ASP A 107 -12.45 5.09 15.85
CA ASP A 107 -13.32 3.91 16.01
C ASP A 107 -13.50 3.12 14.72
N TYR A 108 -13.41 3.79 13.55
CA TYR A 108 -13.46 3.13 12.26
C TYR A 108 -12.29 2.15 12.02
N ILE A 109 -11.10 2.41 12.61
CA ILE A 109 -9.95 1.51 12.55
C ILE A 109 -10.24 0.27 13.37
N GLN A 110 -10.73 0.49 14.59
CA GLN A 110 -11.11 -0.56 15.51
C GLN A 110 -12.20 -1.45 14.87
N ALA A 111 -13.24 -0.85 14.30
CA ALA A 111 -14.31 -1.56 13.62
C ALA A 111 -13.79 -2.42 12.45
N ARG A 112 -12.83 -1.92 11.64
CA ARG A 112 -12.21 -2.70 10.54
C ARG A 112 -11.42 -3.89 11.05
N ILE A 113 -10.62 -3.71 12.12
CA ILE A 113 -9.84 -4.78 12.72
C ILE A 113 -10.78 -5.84 13.30
N PHE A 114 -11.79 -5.43 14.07
CA PHE A 114 -12.76 -6.37 14.67
C PHE A 114 -13.58 -7.11 13.60
N SER A 115 -14.05 -6.43 12.56
CA SER A 115 -14.79 -7.09 11.48
C SER A 115 -13.93 -8.10 10.71
N PHE A 116 -12.62 -7.86 10.61
CA PHE A 116 -11.70 -8.80 9.96
C PHE A 116 -11.58 -10.13 10.74
N PHE A 117 -11.53 -10.07 12.08
CA PHE A 117 -11.43 -11.25 12.93
C PHE A 117 -12.77 -11.93 13.18
N ASN A 118 -13.87 -11.17 13.25
CA ASN A 118 -15.22 -11.69 13.54
C ASN A 118 -16.03 -11.76 12.25
N LYS A 119 -16.28 -12.98 11.78
CA LYS A 119 -16.97 -13.25 10.50
C LYS A 119 -18.42 -12.74 10.44
N ASP A 120 -19.07 -12.58 11.59
CA ASP A 120 -20.52 -12.31 11.68
C ASP A 120 -20.88 -10.83 11.73
N ILE A 121 -19.90 -9.92 11.72
CA ILE A 121 -20.13 -8.49 11.95
C ILE A 121 -19.66 -7.67 10.73
N GLY A 122 -20.62 -7.20 9.91
CA GLY A 122 -20.47 -6.05 9.03
C GLY A 122 -20.35 -6.33 7.52
N THR A 123 -20.68 -5.30 6.75
CA THR A 123 -20.66 -5.26 5.28
C THR A 123 -19.26 -5.44 4.66
N HIS A 124 -18.18 -5.20 5.41
CA HIS A 124 -16.81 -5.36 4.94
C HIS A 124 -16.44 -6.81 4.66
N ASN A 125 -16.97 -7.75 5.44
CA ASN A 125 -16.75 -9.18 5.22
C ASN A 125 -17.47 -9.67 3.96
N PHE A 126 -18.65 -9.12 3.65
CA PHE A 126 -19.40 -9.47 2.45
C PHE A 126 -18.60 -9.24 1.16
N GLN A 127 -17.89 -8.10 1.04
CA GLN A 127 -17.07 -7.79 -0.13
C GLN A 127 -15.91 -8.77 -0.29
N SER A 128 -15.18 -9.05 0.81
CA SER A 128 -14.05 -9.99 0.79
C SER A 128 -14.52 -11.44 0.55
N ASP A 129 -15.66 -11.84 1.08
CA ASP A 129 -16.21 -13.18 0.86
C ASP A 129 -16.65 -13.35 -0.60
N LYS A 130 -17.25 -12.34 -1.20
CA LYS A 130 -17.60 -12.33 -2.62
C LYS A 130 -16.37 -12.32 -3.53
N ALA A 131 -15.30 -11.66 -3.12
CA ALA A 131 -14.03 -11.68 -3.83
C ALA A 131 -13.43 -13.10 -3.86
N ILE A 132 -13.44 -13.81 -2.73
CA ILE A 132 -12.97 -15.21 -2.67
C ILE A 132 -13.89 -16.12 -3.49
N GLU A 133 -15.20 -15.97 -3.38
CA GLU A 133 -16.16 -16.73 -4.18
C GLU A 133 -15.89 -16.55 -5.68
N SER A 134 -15.59 -15.33 -6.10
CA SER A 134 -15.26 -15.00 -7.49
C SER A 134 -13.96 -15.67 -7.93
N ILE A 135 -12.89 -15.56 -7.13
CA ILE A 135 -11.59 -16.19 -7.41
C ILE A 135 -11.76 -17.72 -7.55
N THR A 136 -12.50 -18.34 -6.63
CA THR A 136 -12.72 -19.79 -6.67
C THR A 136 -13.60 -20.22 -7.83
N SER A 137 -14.58 -19.40 -8.21
CA SER A 137 -15.50 -19.70 -9.32
C SER A 137 -14.85 -19.58 -10.70
N GLY A 138 -13.78 -18.78 -10.84
CA GLY A 138 -13.04 -18.64 -12.10
C GLY A 138 -12.21 -19.85 -12.48
N GLY A 139 -11.78 -20.67 -11.52
CA GLY A 139 -11.00 -21.87 -11.80
C GLY A 139 -9.67 -21.56 -12.50
N PHE A 140 -9.19 -22.49 -13.34
CA PHE A 140 -7.90 -22.32 -14.04
C PHE A 140 -7.95 -21.34 -15.20
N PHE A 141 -9.01 -21.37 -16.02
CA PHE A 141 -9.11 -20.63 -17.29
C PHE A 141 -10.13 -19.49 -17.27
N GLY A 142 -10.85 -19.30 -16.17
CA GLY A 142 -11.88 -18.29 -16.05
C GLY A 142 -13.21 -18.71 -16.69
N LYS A 143 -14.22 -17.86 -16.49
CA LYS A 143 -15.57 -18.03 -17.08
C LYS A 143 -15.67 -17.43 -18.48
N GLY A 144 -14.76 -16.55 -18.84
CA GLY A 144 -14.78 -15.77 -20.08
C GLY A 144 -14.95 -14.28 -19.85
N ILE A 145 -14.50 -13.48 -20.82
CA ILE A 145 -14.55 -12.02 -20.77
C ILE A 145 -16.00 -11.55 -20.68
N GLY A 146 -16.30 -10.78 -19.64
CA GLY A 146 -17.65 -10.22 -19.45
C GLY A 146 -18.63 -11.16 -18.74
N GLU A 147 -18.33 -12.46 -18.60
CA GLU A 147 -19.20 -13.46 -17.95
C GLU A 147 -19.07 -13.45 -16.42
N GLY A 148 -18.14 -12.67 -15.87
CA GLY A 148 -17.97 -12.46 -14.43
C GLY A 148 -19.18 -11.81 -13.79
N THR A 149 -19.56 -12.28 -12.60
CA THR A 149 -20.71 -11.79 -11.83
C THR A 149 -20.33 -10.78 -10.74
N LEU A 150 -19.03 -10.74 -10.33
CA LEU A 150 -18.55 -9.88 -9.24
C LEU A 150 -18.76 -8.39 -9.53
N LYS A 151 -18.50 -7.95 -10.76
CA LYS A 151 -18.70 -6.56 -11.18
C LYS A 151 -20.10 -6.01 -10.92
N ASN A 152 -21.11 -6.89 -10.88
CA ASN A 152 -22.52 -6.53 -10.63
C ASN A 152 -22.92 -6.69 -9.15
N ARG A 153 -22.09 -7.36 -8.32
CA ARG A 153 -22.42 -7.71 -6.94
C ARG A 153 -21.65 -6.91 -5.89
N VAL A 154 -20.50 -6.35 -6.25
CA VAL A 154 -19.62 -5.62 -5.32
C VAL A 154 -19.36 -4.22 -5.82
N PRO A 155 -19.70 -3.19 -5.04
CA PRO A 155 -19.27 -1.82 -5.33
C PRO A 155 -17.73 -1.76 -5.44
N GLU A 156 -17.22 -0.96 -6.38
CA GLU A 156 -15.76 -0.78 -6.58
C GLU A 156 -15.00 -2.07 -6.95
N ALA A 157 -15.70 -3.06 -7.54
CA ALA A 157 -15.08 -4.30 -7.99
C ALA A 157 -13.94 -4.06 -9.01
N HIS A 158 -14.07 -3.02 -9.84
CA HIS A 158 -13.07 -2.66 -10.87
C HIS A 158 -11.86 -1.90 -10.33
N THR A 159 -11.85 -1.52 -9.06
CA THR A 159 -10.75 -0.80 -8.42
C THR A 159 -10.12 -1.64 -7.33
N ASP A 160 -10.83 -1.81 -6.21
CA ASP A 160 -10.30 -2.45 -5.00
C ASP A 160 -10.23 -3.98 -5.12
N TYR A 161 -11.05 -4.59 -6.01
CA TYR A 161 -11.14 -6.04 -6.20
C TYR A 161 -10.82 -6.48 -7.62
N ILE A 162 -10.03 -5.70 -8.37
CA ILE A 162 -9.71 -6.00 -9.78
C ILE A 162 -9.07 -7.39 -9.96
N ILE A 163 -8.24 -7.85 -9.01
CA ILE A 163 -7.65 -9.20 -9.04
C ILE A 163 -8.73 -10.28 -9.01
N SER A 164 -9.77 -10.10 -8.20
CA SER A 164 -10.89 -11.05 -8.12
C SER A 164 -11.69 -11.07 -9.42
N VAL A 165 -11.91 -9.91 -10.05
CA VAL A 165 -12.56 -9.81 -11.36
C VAL A 165 -11.72 -10.52 -12.44
N ILE A 166 -10.42 -10.23 -12.51
CA ILE A 166 -9.50 -10.87 -13.46
C ILE A 166 -9.46 -12.37 -13.24
N SER A 167 -9.45 -12.83 -11.98
CA SER A 167 -9.48 -14.26 -11.67
C SER A 167 -10.78 -14.92 -12.10
N GLU A 168 -11.93 -14.24 -11.95
CA GLU A 168 -13.23 -14.77 -12.39
C GLU A 168 -13.31 -14.89 -13.91
N GLU A 169 -12.84 -13.89 -14.66
CA GLU A 169 -12.95 -13.85 -16.11
C GLU A 169 -11.85 -14.64 -16.83
N PHE A 170 -10.60 -14.61 -16.34
CA PHE A 170 -9.42 -15.19 -17.02
C PHE A 170 -8.77 -16.34 -16.25
N GLY A 171 -9.23 -16.62 -15.03
CA GLY A 171 -8.73 -17.72 -14.20
C GLY A 171 -7.39 -17.43 -13.50
N VAL A 172 -6.93 -18.46 -12.79
CA VAL A 172 -5.67 -18.43 -12.02
C VAL A 172 -4.46 -18.20 -12.92
N VAL A 173 -4.49 -18.64 -14.17
CA VAL A 173 -3.39 -18.45 -15.13
C VAL A 173 -3.07 -16.97 -15.33
N ALA A 174 -4.10 -16.11 -15.45
CA ALA A 174 -3.90 -14.66 -15.57
C ALA A 174 -3.28 -14.04 -14.32
N ILE A 175 -3.68 -14.52 -13.14
CA ILE A 175 -3.11 -14.05 -11.87
C ILE A 175 -1.63 -14.43 -11.75
N ILE A 176 -1.26 -15.65 -12.12
CA ILE A 176 0.13 -16.10 -12.15
C ILE A 176 0.95 -15.24 -13.11
N LEU A 177 0.39 -14.91 -14.29
CA LEU A 177 1.07 -14.02 -15.25
C LEU A 177 1.30 -12.63 -14.66
N ILE A 178 0.30 -12.04 -13.98
CA ILE A 178 0.43 -10.72 -13.33
C ILE A 178 1.52 -10.77 -12.25
N ILE A 179 1.52 -11.78 -11.39
CA ILE A 179 2.55 -11.96 -10.36
C ILE A 179 3.93 -12.10 -11.00
N PHE A 180 4.05 -12.89 -12.08
CA PHE A 180 5.30 -13.06 -12.82
C PHE A 180 5.79 -11.73 -13.41
N LEU A 181 4.91 -10.90 -13.98
CA LEU A 181 5.27 -9.57 -14.47
C LEU A 181 5.78 -8.65 -13.36
N PHE A 182 5.14 -8.65 -12.18
CA PHE A 182 5.64 -7.91 -11.02
C PHE A 182 7.03 -8.40 -10.58
N LEU A 183 7.23 -9.72 -10.47
CA LEU A 183 8.53 -10.30 -10.10
C LEU A 183 9.61 -9.98 -11.14
N PHE A 184 9.29 -10.04 -12.42
CA PHE A 184 10.21 -9.65 -13.49
C PHE A 184 10.58 -8.17 -13.42
N PHE A 185 9.60 -7.30 -13.17
CA PHE A 185 9.85 -5.87 -12.98
C PHE A 185 10.78 -5.60 -11.78
N ILE A 186 10.53 -6.26 -10.65
CA ILE A 186 11.37 -6.21 -9.46
C ILE A 186 12.81 -6.62 -9.80
N TYR A 187 12.97 -7.76 -10.45
CA TYR A 187 14.28 -8.26 -10.86
C TYR A 187 15.06 -7.24 -11.72
N MET A 188 14.39 -6.62 -12.70
CA MET A 188 14.99 -5.60 -13.54
C MET A 188 15.43 -4.37 -12.75
N VAL A 189 14.62 -3.91 -11.80
CA VAL A 189 14.96 -2.77 -10.94
C VAL A 189 16.11 -3.12 -10.00
N PHE A 190 16.14 -4.31 -9.40
CA PHE A 190 17.27 -4.76 -8.57
C PHE A 190 18.58 -4.84 -9.35
N LYS A 191 18.53 -5.36 -10.58
CA LYS A 191 19.70 -5.35 -11.48
C LYS A 191 20.20 -3.92 -11.75
N LYS A 192 19.29 -2.96 -11.92
CA LYS A 192 19.66 -1.54 -12.10
C LYS A 192 20.27 -0.95 -10.83
N ILE A 193 19.71 -1.23 -9.65
CA ILE A 193 20.22 -0.78 -8.35
C ILE A 193 21.65 -1.28 -8.11
N SER A 194 21.96 -2.55 -8.46
CA SER A 194 23.30 -3.11 -8.27
C SER A 194 24.37 -2.52 -9.20
N LEU A 195 23.98 -1.94 -10.31
CA LEU A 195 24.89 -1.28 -11.26
C LEU A 195 25.03 0.23 -11.00
N GLU A 196 24.13 0.81 -10.22
CA GLU A 196 24.12 2.25 -9.95
C GLU A 196 25.19 2.59 -8.90
N THR A 197 25.91 3.68 -9.11
CA THR A 197 26.95 4.17 -8.18
C THR A 197 26.46 5.34 -7.32
N ASN A 198 25.44 6.06 -7.78
CA ASN A 198 24.90 7.22 -7.09
C ASN A 198 23.90 6.81 -6.01
N ASP A 199 24.24 7.04 -4.75
CA ASP A 199 23.41 6.65 -3.61
C ASP A 199 22.01 7.31 -3.62
N LYS A 200 21.88 8.54 -4.13
CA LYS A 200 20.58 9.19 -4.29
C LYS A 200 19.71 8.43 -5.27
N ILE A 201 20.24 8.05 -6.43
CA ILE A 201 19.50 7.30 -7.46
C ILE A 201 19.14 5.91 -6.94
N LYS A 202 20.08 5.23 -6.24
CA LYS A 202 19.79 3.95 -5.56
C LYS A 202 18.61 4.06 -4.62
N LEU A 203 18.60 5.06 -3.72
CA LEU A 203 17.52 5.25 -2.76
C LEU A 203 16.18 5.59 -3.45
N ILE A 204 16.18 6.38 -4.53
CA ILE A 204 14.98 6.65 -5.31
C ILE A 204 14.42 5.34 -5.92
N LEU A 205 15.28 4.52 -6.53
CA LEU A 205 14.86 3.24 -7.09
C LEU A 205 14.33 2.28 -6.03
N ILE A 206 15.01 2.17 -4.87
CA ILE A 206 14.59 1.34 -3.74
C ILE A 206 13.24 1.83 -3.20
N GLY A 207 13.07 3.11 -2.96
CA GLY A 207 11.82 3.67 -2.47
C GLY A 207 10.66 3.47 -3.43
N SER A 208 10.89 3.68 -4.73
CA SER A 208 9.86 3.50 -5.75
C SER A 208 9.43 2.04 -5.87
N ILE A 209 10.39 1.10 -5.90
CA ILE A 209 10.05 -0.32 -6.00
C ILE A 209 9.38 -0.84 -4.72
N SER A 210 9.80 -0.39 -3.54
CA SER A 210 9.18 -0.77 -2.27
C SER A 210 7.73 -0.31 -2.20
N LEU A 211 7.43 0.89 -2.71
CA LEU A 211 6.09 1.44 -2.80
C LEU A 211 5.18 0.59 -3.70
N ILE A 212 5.63 0.29 -4.92
CA ILE A 212 4.90 -0.53 -5.88
C ILE A 212 4.65 -1.94 -5.34
N LEU A 213 5.71 -2.56 -4.78
CA LEU A 213 5.63 -3.89 -4.19
C LEU A 213 4.63 -3.98 -3.04
N MET A 214 4.74 -3.04 -2.11
CA MET A 214 3.86 -3.04 -0.94
C MET A 214 2.41 -2.80 -1.35
N GLN A 215 2.17 -1.90 -2.30
CA GLN A 215 0.84 -1.64 -2.84
C GLN A 215 0.25 -2.89 -3.51
N ALA A 216 1.02 -3.57 -4.36
CA ALA A 216 0.60 -4.81 -4.99
C ALA A 216 0.33 -5.92 -3.95
N THR A 217 1.22 -6.07 -2.96
CA THR A 217 1.07 -7.07 -1.89
C THR A 217 -0.17 -6.83 -1.05
N ILE A 218 -0.43 -5.58 -0.65
CA ILE A 218 -1.62 -5.24 0.12
C ILE A 218 -2.88 -5.50 -0.72
N HIS A 219 -2.90 -5.07 -1.99
CA HIS A 219 -4.05 -5.28 -2.86
C HIS A 219 -4.36 -6.77 -3.06
N ILE A 220 -3.35 -7.59 -3.39
CA ILE A 220 -3.52 -9.04 -3.52
C ILE A 220 -3.98 -9.64 -2.18
N GLY A 221 -3.34 -9.25 -1.07
CA GLY A 221 -3.66 -9.74 0.27
C GLY A 221 -5.09 -9.43 0.72
N VAL A 222 -5.63 -8.25 0.35
CA VAL A 222 -7.04 -7.90 0.60
C VAL A 222 -7.98 -8.80 -0.22
N ASN A 223 -7.67 -9.04 -1.49
CA ASN A 223 -8.49 -9.87 -2.36
C ASN A 223 -8.57 -11.33 -1.90
N ILE A 224 -7.49 -11.87 -1.30
CA ILE A 224 -7.46 -13.24 -0.73
C ILE A 224 -7.72 -13.26 0.79
N ARG A 225 -8.18 -12.13 1.35
CA ARG A 225 -8.53 -11.98 2.78
C ARG A 225 -7.38 -12.25 3.76
N LEU A 226 -6.15 -11.95 3.37
CA LEU A 226 -5.00 -11.92 4.31
C LEU A 226 -4.93 -10.59 5.07
N PHE A 227 -5.45 -9.52 4.50
CA PHE A 227 -5.47 -8.18 5.10
C PHE A 227 -6.89 -7.61 5.13
N PRO A 228 -7.19 -6.74 6.11
CA PRO A 228 -8.45 -6.00 6.14
C PRO A 228 -8.57 -5.09 4.90
N THR A 229 -9.78 -4.79 4.48
CA THR A 229 -10.07 -3.93 3.32
C THR A 229 -9.42 -2.55 3.46
N THR A 230 -8.66 -2.13 2.45
CA THR A 230 -7.88 -0.89 2.50
C THR A 230 -8.34 0.18 1.51
N GLY A 231 -9.04 -0.18 0.45
CA GLY A 231 -9.47 0.75 -0.60
C GLY A 231 -8.30 1.25 -1.45
N MET A 232 -7.39 0.36 -1.84
CA MET A 232 -6.25 0.66 -2.69
C MET A 232 -6.33 -0.12 -4.00
N THR A 233 -6.07 0.57 -5.10
CA THR A 233 -5.99 -0.02 -6.43
C THR A 233 -4.69 -0.80 -6.63
N LEU A 234 -4.69 -1.76 -7.55
CA LEU A 234 -3.48 -2.42 -8.00
C LEU A 234 -2.62 -1.43 -8.80
N PRO A 235 -1.28 -1.38 -8.57
CA PRO A 235 -0.41 -0.54 -9.39
C PRO A 235 -0.51 -0.89 -10.87
N PHE A 236 -0.60 0.12 -11.74
CA PHE A 236 -0.66 0.00 -13.20
C PHE A 236 -1.95 -0.57 -13.81
N LEU A 237 -2.98 -0.87 -13.00
CA LEU A 237 -4.28 -1.35 -13.45
C LEU A 237 -5.42 -0.48 -12.96
#